data_3cb27cc3130c6c7f5efc0fb120e4357b
#
_entry.id   3cb27cc3130c6c7f5efc0fb120e4357b
#
_cell.length_a   1.000
_cell.length_b   1.000
_cell.length_c   1.000
_cell.angle_alpha   90.00
_cell.angle_beta   90.00
_cell.angle_gamma   90.00
#
_symmetry.space_group_name_H-M   'P 1'
#
loop_
_entity.id
_entity.type
_entity.pdbx_description
1 polymer ?
#
loop_
_entity_poly.entity_id
_entity_poly.type
_entity_poly.pdbx_seq_one_letter_code
_entity_poly.pdbx_strand_id
1 'polypeptide(L)'
;VKTAEPDDEAGGGTVAVPRNALKTWEKVREFALGLPGAAEEFPWGETVAKVNKKVFVFLGVSDGSYPMGVTVKLKDAEAHAHALTSPGAEPAGYGLGKAGWVRVPLAEKGSPAADLLCDWVEESYRSIAPKRLIAELDARRPGP
;
A
#
# COMPACT_ATOMS: atom_id res chain seq x y z
N VAL A 1 13.31 -13.26 24.38
CA VAL A 1 13.09 -13.02 24.22
C VAL A 1 12.65 -12.69 24.07
N LYS A 2 12.80 -12.88 23.83
CA LYS A 2 12.47 -12.51 23.69
C LYS A 2 12.04 -12.03 23.21
N THR A 3 11.98 -12.10 22.95
CA THR A 3 11.63 -11.65 22.49
C THR A 3 11.23 -10.98 22.17
N ALA A 4 11.24 -10.96 21.97
CA ALA A 4 10.97 -10.29 21.67
C ALA A 4 10.67 -9.65 21.49
N GLU A 5 10.83 -9.76 21.29
CA GLU A 5 10.58 -9.22 21.22
C GLU A 5 10.17 -8.56 21.34
N PRO A 6 10.20 -8.68 21.37
CA PRO A 6 9.83 -7.90 21.58
C PRO A 6 9.40 -7.09 21.69
N ASP A 7 9.63 -7.20 21.39
CA ASP A 7 9.40 -6.48 21.50
C ASP A 7 8.73 -5.84 21.66
N ASP A 8 8.66 -6.10 21.39
CA ASP A 8 7.90 -5.59 21.57
C ASP A 8 7.44 -4.83 22.46
N GLU A 9 7.64 -4.59 22.68
CA GLU A 9 7.33 -3.95 23.50
C GLU A 9 7.31 -2.89 23.76
N ALA A 10 7.13 -3.00 23.80
CA ALA A 10 7.04 -1.95 23.94
C ALA A 10 6.76 -0.95 24.74
N GLY A 11 6.78 -0.47 25.12
CA GLY A 11 6.48 0.42 26.15
C GLY A 11 6.68 1.81 25.76
N GLY A 12 6.59 2.75 26.57
CA GLY A 12 6.90 4.12 26.27
C GLY A 12 5.87 4.86 25.43
N GLY A 13 4.77 4.29 25.20
CA GLY A 13 3.70 5.00 24.52
C GLY A 13 3.79 5.08 23.01
N THR A 14 4.89 4.61 22.41
CA THR A 14 4.96 4.52 20.96
C THR A 14 4.48 3.14 20.53
N VAL A 15 3.78 3.10 19.40
CA VAL A 15 3.35 1.84 18.83
C VAL A 15 4.56 1.15 18.19
N ALA A 16 4.89 -0.05 18.66
CA ALA A 16 5.96 -0.81 18.02
C ALA A 16 5.54 -1.19 16.62
N VAL A 17 6.47 -1.13 15.67
CA VAL A 17 6.19 -1.55 14.29
C VAL A 17 6.41 -3.05 14.22
N PRO A 18 5.34 -3.85 13.99
CA PRO A 18 5.52 -5.29 13.87
C PRO A 18 6.43 -5.65 12.71
N ARG A 19 7.32 -6.61 12.95
CA ARG A 19 8.29 -7.01 11.93
C ARG A 19 7.62 -7.43 10.62
N ASN A 20 6.54 -8.21 10.72
CA ASN A 20 5.85 -8.69 9.53
C ASN A 20 5.21 -7.54 8.75
N ALA A 21 4.65 -6.58 9.46
CA ALA A 21 4.05 -5.40 8.81
C ALA A 21 5.12 -4.59 8.09
N LEU A 22 6.29 -4.42 8.71
CA LEU A 22 7.38 -3.68 8.08
C LEU A 22 7.88 -4.39 6.83
N LYS A 23 8.04 -5.71 6.89
CA LYS A 23 8.47 -6.48 5.72
C LYS A 23 7.45 -6.40 4.59
N THR A 24 6.17 -6.49 4.92
CA THR A 24 5.11 -6.34 3.93
C THR A 24 5.15 -4.95 3.32
N TRP A 25 5.31 -3.93 4.15
CA TRP A 25 5.38 -2.54 3.71
C TRP A 25 6.55 -2.35 2.73
N GLU A 26 7.70 -2.88 3.07
CA GLU A 26 8.89 -2.76 2.23
C GLU A 26 8.71 -3.45 0.89
N LYS A 27 8.09 -4.63 0.88
CA LYS A 27 7.80 -5.36 -0.35
C LYS A 27 6.85 -4.58 -1.25
N VAL A 28 5.80 -4.03 -0.66
CA VAL A 28 4.81 -3.26 -1.41
C VAL A 28 5.45 -2.00 -1.98
N ARG A 29 6.27 -1.31 -1.18
CA ARG A 29 6.97 -0.12 -1.63
C ARG A 29 7.90 -0.44 -2.79
N GLU A 30 8.69 -1.50 -2.66
CA GLU A 30 9.62 -1.91 -3.71
C GLU A 30 8.88 -2.25 -4.99
N PHE A 31 7.78 -2.98 -4.88
CA PHE A 31 6.96 -3.32 -6.04
C PHE A 31 6.42 -2.06 -6.72
N ALA A 32 5.86 -1.15 -5.92
CA ALA A 32 5.28 0.08 -6.47
C ALA A 32 6.32 0.92 -7.22
N LEU A 33 7.52 1.05 -6.63
CA LEU A 33 8.57 1.86 -7.24
C LEU A 33 9.20 1.20 -8.45
N GLY A 34 8.99 -0.10 -8.63
CA GLY A 34 9.45 -0.80 -9.82
C GLY A 34 8.52 -0.68 -11.01
N LEU A 35 7.33 -0.10 -10.85
CA LEU A 35 6.40 0.04 -11.97
C LEU A 35 6.88 1.15 -12.90
N PRO A 36 6.54 1.05 -14.22
CA PRO A 36 7.06 2.03 -15.19
C PRO A 36 6.69 3.46 -14.83
N GLY A 37 7.69 4.34 -14.81
CA GLY A 37 7.48 5.75 -14.53
C GLY A 37 7.17 6.09 -13.09
N ALA A 38 7.25 5.13 -12.17
CA ALA A 38 6.95 5.38 -10.77
C ALA A 38 8.07 6.18 -10.10
N ALA A 39 7.68 7.10 -9.21
CA ALA A 39 8.62 7.91 -8.45
C ALA A 39 8.11 8.04 -7.03
N GLU A 40 9.06 8.05 -6.08
CA GLU A 40 8.74 8.20 -4.68
C GLU A 40 8.78 9.66 -4.28
N GLU A 41 7.80 10.11 -3.49
CA GLU A 41 7.80 11.45 -2.92
C GLU A 41 7.32 11.37 -1.48
N PHE A 42 7.55 12.45 -0.75
CA PHE A 42 7.28 12.50 0.68
C PHE A 42 6.51 13.76 1.07
N PRO A 43 5.32 13.99 0.52
CA PRO A 43 4.54 15.15 0.93
C PRO A 43 4.20 15.02 2.41
N TRP A 44 4.52 16.09 3.17
CA TRP A 44 4.26 16.12 4.62
C TRP A 44 4.83 14.92 5.37
N GLY A 45 5.94 14.35 4.88
CA GLY A 45 6.58 13.22 5.56
C GLY A 45 5.98 11.87 5.28
N GLU A 46 4.89 11.80 4.56
CA GLU A 46 4.28 10.53 4.18
C GLU A 46 4.88 10.02 2.88
N THR A 47 5.16 8.71 2.81
CA THR A 47 5.69 8.10 1.59
C THR A 47 4.55 7.85 0.60
N VAL A 48 4.71 8.33 -0.62
CA VAL A 48 3.76 8.03 -1.70
C VAL A 48 4.55 7.63 -2.94
N ALA A 49 3.90 6.87 -3.82
CA ALA A 49 4.43 6.60 -5.14
C ALA A 49 3.52 7.28 -6.16
N LYS A 50 4.15 7.95 -7.12
CA LYS A 50 3.44 8.70 -8.16
C LYS A 50 3.80 8.16 -9.53
N VAL A 51 2.87 8.31 -10.45
CA VAL A 51 3.12 8.10 -11.87
C VAL A 51 2.46 9.25 -12.62
N ASN A 52 3.21 9.84 -13.55
CA ASN A 52 2.73 10.99 -14.32
C ASN A 52 2.18 12.09 -13.39
N LYS A 53 2.92 12.35 -12.31
CA LYS A 53 2.62 13.39 -11.31
C LYS A 53 1.37 13.13 -10.46
N LYS A 54 0.82 11.92 -10.53
CA LYS A 54 -0.36 11.56 -9.73
C LYS A 54 -0.04 10.43 -8.78
N VAL A 55 -0.50 10.54 -7.54
CA VAL A 55 -0.31 9.46 -6.56
C VAL A 55 -1.14 8.26 -6.97
N PHE A 56 -0.52 7.06 -6.96
CA PHE A 56 -1.27 5.84 -7.18
C PHE A 56 -1.24 4.92 -5.95
N VAL A 57 -0.39 5.20 -4.97
CA VAL A 57 -0.46 4.51 -3.69
C VAL A 57 0.09 5.44 -2.60
N PHE A 58 -0.62 5.47 -1.47
CA PHE A 58 -0.14 6.13 -0.25
C PHE A 58 0.40 5.03 0.66
N LEU A 59 1.67 5.16 1.03
CA LEU A 59 2.34 4.16 1.86
C LEU A 59 2.45 4.60 3.33
N GLY A 60 2.07 5.84 3.63
CA GLY A 60 2.12 6.33 4.97
C GLY A 60 3.53 6.47 5.50
N VAL A 61 3.68 6.31 6.81
CA VAL A 61 5.00 6.37 7.46
C VAL A 61 5.31 5.01 8.06
N SER A 62 6.59 4.66 8.09
CA SER A 62 7.04 3.35 8.56
C SER A 62 7.77 3.42 9.90
N ASP A 63 7.69 4.55 10.58
CA ASP A 63 8.43 4.78 11.81
C ASP A 63 7.64 4.45 13.08
N GLY A 64 6.42 3.96 12.95
CA GLY A 64 5.58 3.63 14.10
C GLY A 64 4.76 4.80 14.62
N SER A 65 4.88 5.98 14.01
CA SER A 65 4.08 7.15 14.41
C SER A 65 2.59 6.92 14.23
N TYR A 66 2.24 6.15 13.20
CA TYR A 66 0.87 5.83 12.86
C TYR A 66 0.78 4.35 12.54
N PRO A 67 -0.40 3.74 12.68
CA PRO A 67 -0.56 2.36 12.23
C PRO A 67 -0.18 2.23 10.76
N MET A 68 0.60 1.21 10.43
CA MET A 68 1.01 1.00 9.04
C MET A 68 -0.17 0.59 8.19
N GLY A 69 -0.22 1.10 6.98
CA GLY A 69 -1.27 0.78 6.03
C GLY A 69 -0.91 1.25 4.65
N VAL A 70 -1.65 0.76 3.67
CA VAL A 70 -1.52 1.24 2.30
C VAL A 70 -2.89 1.71 1.83
N THR A 71 -2.90 2.76 1.00
CA THR A 71 -4.15 3.28 0.44
C THR A 71 -4.03 3.21 -1.07
N VAL A 72 -4.97 2.52 -1.69
CA VAL A 72 -4.96 2.27 -3.13
C VAL A 72 -6.33 2.60 -3.73
N LYS A 73 -6.34 2.94 -5.02
CA LYS A 73 -7.58 3.23 -5.74
C LYS A 73 -8.02 1.99 -6.49
N LEU A 74 -9.18 1.47 -6.13
CA LEU A 74 -9.71 0.25 -6.72
C LEU A 74 -11.02 0.55 -7.40
N LYS A 75 -10.98 0.62 -8.73
CA LYS A 75 -12.17 0.90 -9.54
C LYS A 75 -13.01 -0.34 -9.79
N ASP A 76 -12.37 -1.51 -9.77
CA ASP A 76 -13.08 -2.76 -9.95
C ASP A 76 -13.92 -3.06 -8.70
N ALA A 77 -15.21 -3.30 -8.90
CA ALA A 77 -16.13 -3.49 -7.78
C ALA A 77 -15.77 -4.68 -6.92
N GLU A 78 -15.31 -5.77 -7.53
CA GLU A 78 -14.93 -6.97 -6.77
C GLU A 78 -13.68 -6.74 -5.95
N ALA A 79 -12.65 -6.14 -6.55
CA ALA A 79 -11.41 -5.84 -5.84
C ALA A 79 -11.68 -4.86 -4.70
N HIS A 80 -12.50 -3.85 -4.95
CA HIS A 80 -12.87 -2.87 -3.94
C HIS A 80 -13.57 -3.54 -2.75
N ALA A 81 -14.56 -4.37 -3.05
CA ALA A 81 -15.29 -5.09 -1.99
C ALA A 81 -14.37 -6.02 -1.22
N HIS A 82 -13.50 -6.73 -1.93
CA HIS A 82 -12.55 -7.64 -1.31
C HIS A 82 -11.61 -6.89 -0.36
N ALA A 83 -11.08 -5.76 -0.82
CA ALA A 83 -10.18 -4.97 0.02
C ALA A 83 -10.87 -4.51 1.29
N LEU A 84 -12.13 -4.12 1.22
CA LEU A 84 -12.88 -3.67 2.38
C LEU A 84 -13.14 -4.78 3.39
N THR A 85 -13.00 -6.05 3.02
CA THR A 85 -13.13 -7.15 3.98
C THR A 85 -11.86 -7.35 4.81
N SER A 86 -10.75 -6.68 4.44
CA SER A 86 -9.52 -6.80 5.21
C SER A 86 -9.72 -6.20 6.61
N PRO A 87 -9.11 -6.79 7.64
CA PRO A 87 -9.28 -6.26 8.99
C PRO A 87 -8.89 -4.79 9.08
N GLY A 88 -9.82 -3.97 9.58
CA GLY A 88 -9.57 -2.53 9.75
C GLY A 88 -9.61 -1.71 8.48
N ALA A 89 -9.88 -2.32 7.33
CA ALA A 89 -9.94 -1.59 6.08
C ALA A 89 -11.16 -0.67 6.04
N GLU A 90 -10.99 0.48 5.40
CA GLU A 90 -12.08 1.47 5.32
C GLU A 90 -11.87 2.34 4.10
N PRO A 91 -12.94 2.99 3.61
CA PRO A 91 -12.79 3.97 2.56
C PRO A 91 -11.84 5.08 3.04
N ALA A 92 -10.96 5.56 2.16
CA ALA A 92 -10.02 6.60 2.52
C ALA A 92 -10.75 7.90 2.85
N GLY A 93 -10.15 8.72 3.71
CA GLY A 93 -10.75 9.96 4.15
C GLY A 93 -10.68 11.08 3.12
N TYR A 94 -11.19 12.25 3.49
CA TYR A 94 -11.14 13.47 2.69
C TYR A 94 -11.82 13.30 1.31
N GLY A 95 -12.87 12.50 1.25
CA GLY A 95 -13.60 12.31 0.00
C GLY A 95 -12.97 11.34 -0.98
N LEU A 96 -11.78 10.83 -0.68
CA LEU A 96 -11.11 9.89 -1.58
C LEU A 96 -11.86 8.58 -1.71
N GLY A 97 -12.59 8.17 -0.67
CA GLY A 97 -13.35 6.94 -0.72
C GLY A 97 -14.38 6.90 -1.84
N LYS A 98 -14.95 8.06 -2.18
CA LYS A 98 -15.93 8.14 -3.27
C LYS A 98 -15.30 7.82 -4.62
N ALA A 99 -14.00 8.05 -4.76
CA ALA A 99 -13.27 7.76 -6.00
C ALA A 99 -12.70 6.35 -6.00
N GLY A 100 -12.98 5.55 -4.99
CA GLY A 100 -12.53 4.16 -4.94
C GLY A 100 -11.28 3.92 -4.10
N TRP A 101 -10.79 4.92 -3.38
CA TRP A 101 -9.62 4.74 -2.53
C TRP A 101 -9.97 4.00 -1.24
N VAL A 102 -9.20 2.99 -0.93
CA VAL A 102 -9.38 2.16 0.26
C VAL A 102 -8.07 2.11 1.04
N ARG A 103 -8.15 2.32 2.34
CA ARG A 103 -7.00 2.16 3.23
C ARG A 103 -7.03 0.77 3.84
N VAL A 104 -5.93 0.04 3.70
CA VAL A 104 -5.79 -1.33 4.21
C VAL A 104 -4.67 -1.37 5.23
N PRO A 105 -4.98 -1.65 6.52
CA PRO A 105 -3.94 -1.76 7.54
C PRO A 105 -3.06 -2.99 7.32
N LEU A 106 -1.79 -2.89 7.70
CA LEU A 106 -0.83 -3.98 7.54
C LEU A 106 -0.52 -4.72 8.83
N ALA A 107 -0.86 -4.13 9.98
CA ALA A 107 -0.47 -4.67 11.26
C ALA A 107 -1.59 -5.38 12.00
N GLU A 108 -2.75 -5.53 11.38
CA GLU A 108 -3.88 -6.23 12.00
C GLU A 108 -3.72 -7.73 11.83
N LYS A 109 -4.29 -8.47 12.78
CA LYS A 109 -4.33 -9.93 12.62
C LYS A 109 -5.22 -10.24 11.42
N GLY A 110 -4.67 -10.99 10.47
CA GLY A 110 -5.41 -11.29 9.25
C GLY A 110 -5.23 -10.28 8.13
N SER A 111 -4.32 -9.30 8.29
CA SER A 111 -4.02 -8.37 7.20
C SER A 111 -3.57 -9.13 5.96
N PRO A 112 -3.87 -8.60 4.75
CA PRO A 112 -3.52 -9.30 3.51
C PRO A 112 -2.02 -9.50 3.36
N ALA A 113 -1.66 -10.56 2.65
CA ALA A 113 -0.27 -10.83 2.32
C ALA A 113 0.25 -9.81 1.30
N ALA A 114 1.57 -9.67 1.24
CA ALA A 114 2.19 -8.71 0.33
C ALA A 114 1.80 -8.94 -1.13
N ASP A 115 1.67 -10.19 -1.56
CA ASP A 115 1.31 -10.49 -2.96
C ASP A 115 -0.03 -9.90 -3.34
N LEU A 116 -1.03 -10.04 -2.46
CA LEU A 116 -2.34 -9.50 -2.72
C LEU A 116 -2.31 -7.97 -2.72
N LEU A 117 -1.57 -7.39 -1.78
CA LEU A 117 -1.42 -5.95 -1.73
C LEU A 117 -0.75 -5.42 -2.98
N CYS A 118 0.25 -6.12 -3.50
CA CYS A 118 0.90 -5.74 -4.75
C CYS A 118 -0.07 -5.79 -5.92
N ASP A 119 -0.97 -6.77 -5.95
CA ASP A 119 -2.00 -6.83 -6.99
C ASP A 119 -2.89 -5.59 -6.94
N TRP A 120 -3.27 -5.17 -5.73
CA TRP A 120 -4.11 -3.97 -5.57
C TRP A 120 -3.34 -2.70 -5.93
N VAL A 121 -2.04 -2.64 -5.60
CA VAL A 121 -1.21 -1.51 -6.00
C VAL A 121 -1.13 -1.43 -7.52
N GLU A 122 -0.96 -2.57 -8.18
CA GLU A 122 -0.92 -2.59 -9.65
C GLU A 122 -2.24 -2.14 -10.24
N GLU A 123 -3.35 -2.56 -9.66
CA GLU A 123 -4.65 -2.13 -10.16
C GLU A 123 -4.82 -0.61 -10.00
N SER A 124 -4.38 -0.09 -8.87
CA SER A 124 -4.39 1.36 -8.64
C SER A 124 -3.54 2.07 -9.69
N TYR A 125 -2.34 1.56 -9.94
CA TYR A 125 -1.45 2.10 -10.95
C TYR A 125 -2.12 2.10 -12.33
N ARG A 126 -2.74 0.99 -12.72
CA ARG A 126 -3.39 0.88 -14.02
C ARG A 126 -4.57 1.83 -14.19
N SER A 127 -5.19 2.23 -13.08
CA SER A 127 -6.31 3.18 -13.15
C SER A 127 -5.84 4.61 -13.32
N ILE A 128 -4.55 4.89 -13.12
CA ILE A 128 -4.01 6.25 -13.07
C ILE A 128 -2.96 6.49 -14.15
N ALA A 129 -2.14 5.48 -14.46
CA ALA A 129 -1.01 5.63 -15.38
C ALA A 129 -1.47 5.87 -16.81
N PRO A 130 -0.67 6.62 -17.60
CA PRO A 130 -0.96 6.76 -19.03
C PRO A 130 -0.87 5.42 -19.75
N LYS A 131 -1.61 5.30 -20.82
CA LYS A 131 -1.66 4.03 -21.58
C LYS A 131 -0.29 3.56 -22.02
N ARG A 132 0.61 4.48 -22.39
CA ARG A 132 1.95 4.10 -22.85
C ARG A 132 2.74 3.39 -21.74
N LEU A 133 2.56 3.80 -20.50
CA LEU A 133 3.26 3.16 -19.38
C LEU A 133 2.61 1.83 -19.01
N ILE A 134 1.30 1.73 -19.14
CA ILE A 134 0.62 0.45 -18.94
C ILE A 134 1.08 -0.55 -20.00
N ALA A 135 1.24 -0.10 -21.25
CA ALA A 135 1.75 -0.95 -22.32
C ALA A 135 3.18 -1.42 -22.02
N GLU A 136 3.99 -0.52 -21.46
CA GLU A 136 5.35 -0.90 -21.07
C GLU A 136 5.33 -1.97 -19.97
N LEU A 137 4.45 -1.82 -19.00
CA LEU A 137 4.30 -2.80 -17.93
C LEU A 137 3.90 -4.16 -18.52
N ASP A 138 2.92 -4.16 -19.42
CA ASP A 138 2.46 -5.41 -20.04
C ASP A 138 3.56 -6.06 -20.86
N ALA A 139 4.42 -5.25 -21.50
CA ALA A 139 5.53 -5.78 -22.29
C ALA A 139 6.60 -6.44 -21.42
N ARG A 140 6.69 -6.09 -20.15
CA ARG A 140 7.64 -6.73 -19.23
C ARG A 140 7.22 -8.14 -18.85
N ARG A 141 5.95 -8.47 -19.06
CA ARG A 141 5.41 -9.78 -18.69
C ARG A 141 5.25 -10.63 -19.93
N PRO A 142 5.96 -11.76 -20.00
CA PRO A 142 5.76 -12.66 -21.11
C PRO A 142 4.29 -13.06 -21.16
N GLY A 143 3.74 -13.17 -22.36
CA GLY A 143 2.38 -13.62 -22.51
C GLY A 143 2.23 -15.05 -22.02
N PRO A 144 1.00 -15.47 -21.73
CA PRO A 144 0.77 -16.84 -21.32
C PRO A 144 1.10 -17.82 -22.43
#